data_679313d706f2ab29c1b5144f783dd832
#
_entry.id   679313d706f2ab29c1b5144f783dd832
#
_cell.length_a   1.000
_cell.length_b   1.000
_cell.length_c   1.000
_cell.angle_alpha   90.00
_cell.angle_beta   90.00
_cell.angle_gamma   90.00
#
_symmetry.space_group_name_H-M   'P 1'
#
loop_
_entity.id
_entity.type
_entity.pdbx_description
1 polymer ?
#
loop_
_entity_poly.entity_id
_entity_poly.type
_entity_poly.pdbx_seq_one_letter_code
_entity_poly.pdbx_strand_id
1 'polypeptide(L)'
;MEPTIKRIDDSYSVSAQLALSDLQALAALGFRSVVCNRPDHEGGPEQPEQGAMQQAAQALGLKFAYLPVQTTGATPEQAQQLRALLSELPRPVLAYCRTGNRSSTLYEVATQGTRTVRPFDVVVVGGGSAGISVTASLLKRDPSLRIAVIEPSTEHYYQPAWTLVAGGAYDVNDTVRPTREVMPKGAEWIKASLSAFAPQRKVVLLSDGSELGYQQLIVCPGLQLAWEKIEGLEDALGKHGVTSNYRHDLAPYTWELVRSLRGGKALFTQPGMPIKCAGAPQKALYLSCDHWRKQGVLEAISVEFNLAGAALFGVPTFVPPLMKYVEAYKAQLAFQSNLVKVDGPNKTAWFDVTGADGQVTRVEKRFDMLHVVPPQQAPDVIRRSELADSAGWFEVDPATLQHPRYPEIFAAGDVCGTSNAKTAAAVRKQVVVVADNLVALRKGAVLPKRYDGYGSCPLTVEKGKVILAEFGYGGKLLPTFPMNPTVPRKSAWFLKATLLPWFYWQGMLKGREWLTDCKPD
;
A
#
# COMPACT_ATOMS: atom_id res chain seq x y z
N MET A 1 2.39 -22.94 36.08
CA MET A 1 2.14 -22.44 34.71
C MET A 1 3.16 -21.35 34.44
N GLU A 2 3.80 -21.35 33.27
CA GLU A 2 4.70 -20.25 32.94
C GLU A 2 3.90 -18.95 32.74
N PRO A 3 4.40 -17.80 33.23
CA PRO A 3 3.70 -16.54 33.08
C PRO A 3 3.61 -16.14 31.60
N THR A 4 2.44 -15.66 31.16
CA THR A 4 2.26 -15.16 29.79
C THR A 4 2.92 -13.77 29.69
N ILE A 5 4.05 -13.70 29.00
CA ILE A 5 4.85 -12.48 28.83
C ILE A 5 4.55 -11.88 27.46
N LYS A 6 4.14 -10.61 27.45
CA LYS A 6 3.98 -9.79 26.27
C LYS A 6 5.17 -8.84 26.15
N ARG A 7 6.02 -9.01 25.15
CA ARG A 7 7.13 -8.09 24.86
C ARG A 7 6.57 -6.78 24.28
N ILE A 8 6.99 -5.65 24.85
CA ILE A 8 6.65 -4.32 24.34
C ILE A 8 7.78 -3.78 23.46
N ASP A 9 9.04 -3.90 23.94
CA ASP A 9 10.26 -3.63 23.16
C ASP A 9 11.43 -4.51 23.65
N ASP A 10 12.65 -4.23 23.19
CA ASP A 10 13.85 -5.03 23.53
C ASP A 10 14.24 -4.94 25.00
N SER A 11 13.77 -3.93 25.72
CA SER A 11 14.14 -3.64 27.10
C SER A 11 13.01 -3.80 28.11
N TYR A 12 11.76 -3.93 27.64
CA TYR A 12 10.58 -3.90 28.51
C TYR A 12 9.50 -4.88 28.03
N SER A 13 9.00 -5.65 28.99
CA SER A 13 7.91 -6.62 28.77
C SER A 13 6.85 -6.47 29.87
N VAL A 14 5.64 -6.95 29.60
CA VAL A 14 4.56 -6.94 30.58
C VAL A 14 3.92 -8.30 30.75
N SER A 15 3.37 -8.56 31.94
CA SER A 15 2.60 -9.78 32.22
C SER A 15 1.35 -9.49 33.08
N ALA A 16 0.48 -10.47 33.16
CA ALA A 16 -0.55 -10.54 34.18
C ALA A 16 0.08 -10.74 35.58
N GLN A 17 -0.76 -10.80 36.62
CA GLN A 17 -0.33 -11.06 38.00
C GLN A 17 0.65 -12.23 38.08
N LEU A 18 1.76 -12.00 38.76
CA LEU A 18 2.79 -13.00 39.05
C LEU A 18 2.57 -13.64 40.42
N ALA A 19 2.88 -14.92 40.51
CA ALA A 19 3.11 -15.64 41.77
C ALA A 19 4.59 -15.54 42.18
N LEU A 20 4.89 -15.82 43.44
CA LEU A 20 6.29 -15.87 43.91
C LEU A 20 7.13 -16.90 43.14
N SER A 21 6.53 -18.03 42.78
CA SER A 21 7.18 -19.09 41.97
C SER A 21 7.57 -18.66 40.57
N ASP A 22 6.92 -17.64 39.99
CA ASP A 22 7.17 -17.18 38.63
C ASP A 22 8.49 -16.42 38.52
N LEU A 23 8.96 -15.83 39.62
CA LEU A 23 10.20 -15.02 39.64
C LEU A 23 11.43 -15.82 39.25
N GLN A 24 11.48 -17.10 39.60
CA GLN A 24 12.59 -17.99 39.20
C GLN A 24 12.64 -18.19 37.67
N ALA A 25 11.48 -18.39 37.04
CA ALA A 25 11.38 -18.50 35.59
C ALA A 25 11.80 -17.18 34.90
N LEU A 26 11.41 -16.03 35.47
CA LEU A 26 11.81 -14.72 34.93
C LEU A 26 13.32 -14.50 34.98
N ALA A 27 13.98 -14.88 36.10
CA ALA A 27 15.44 -14.80 36.21
C ALA A 27 16.13 -15.71 35.20
N ALA A 28 15.61 -16.94 34.98
CA ALA A 28 16.10 -17.88 33.98
C ALA A 28 15.92 -17.37 32.53
N LEU A 29 14.83 -16.62 32.25
CA LEU A 29 14.58 -15.96 30.95
C LEU A 29 15.45 -14.71 30.73
N GLY A 30 16.30 -14.36 31.69
CA GLY A 30 17.28 -13.27 31.55
C GLY A 30 16.76 -11.90 31.96
N PHE A 31 15.57 -11.77 32.54
CA PHE A 31 15.11 -10.52 33.13
C PHE A 31 16.05 -10.11 34.28
N ARG A 32 16.22 -8.80 34.45
CA ARG A 32 17.08 -8.22 35.48
C ARG A 32 16.32 -7.41 36.51
N SER A 33 15.11 -6.97 36.17
CA SER A 33 14.27 -6.16 37.03
C SER A 33 12.79 -6.52 36.89
N VAL A 34 12.04 -6.34 37.99
CA VAL A 34 10.60 -6.53 38.04
C VAL A 34 9.94 -5.27 38.60
N VAL A 35 8.89 -4.77 37.94
CA VAL A 35 8.08 -3.64 38.39
C VAL A 35 6.66 -4.10 38.70
N CYS A 36 6.20 -3.93 39.93
CA CYS A 36 4.82 -4.21 40.34
C CYS A 36 3.95 -2.96 40.17
N ASN A 37 3.01 -3.00 39.24
CA ASN A 37 2.02 -1.92 39.05
C ASN A 37 0.66 -2.27 39.62
N ARG A 38 0.50 -3.40 40.31
CA ARG A 38 -0.75 -3.77 40.95
C ARG A 38 -0.74 -3.29 42.40
N PRO A 39 -1.75 -2.53 42.85
CA PRO A 39 -1.92 -2.17 44.26
C PRO A 39 -2.05 -3.43 45.14
N ASP A 40 -1.43 -3.41 46.33
CA ASP A 40 -1.63 -4.45 47.32
C ASP A 40 -3.11 -4.54 47.75
N HIS A 41 -3.55 -5.74 48.11
CA HIS A 41 -4.90 -6.08 48.50
C HIS A 41 -6.01 -5.91 47.45
N GLU A 42 -5.67 -5.51 46.20
CA GLU A 42 -6.65 -5.37 45.11
C GLU A 42 -7.34 -6.71 44.76
N GLY A 43 -6.62 -7.81 44.85
CA GLY A 43 -7.10 -9.17 44.53
C GLY A 43 -7.50 -10.01 45.75
N GLY A 44 -7.56 -9.43 46.91
CA GLY A 44 -7.84 -10.14 48.16
C GLY A 44 -6.62 -10.93 48.69
N PRO A 45 -6.84 -11.85 49.66
CA PRO A 45 -5.76 -12.50 50.42
C PRO A 45 -4.87 -13.43 49.55
N GLU A 46 -5.32 -13.86 48.40
CA GLU A 46 -4.53 -14.71 47.50
C GLU A 46 -3.49 -13.92 46.64
N GLN A 47 -3.56 -12.59 46.66
CA GLN A 47 -2.59 -11.77 45.94
C GLN A 47 -1.31 -11.64 46.74
N PRO A 48 -0.13 -12.02 46.19
CA PRO A 48 1.15 -11.76 46.85
C PRO A 48 1.34 -10.27 47.09
N GLU A 49 1.67 -9.88 48.29
CA GLU A 49 1.99 -8.50 48.65
C GLU A 49 3.35 -8.09 48.06
N GLN A 50 3.50 -6.80 47.77
CA GLN A 50 4.73 -6.26 47.18
C GLN A 50 5.97 -6.56 48.02
N GLY A 51 5.87 -6.59 49.35
CA GLY A 51 6.98 -6.92 50.23
C GLY A 51 7.50 -8.35 50.07
N ALA A 52 6.60 -9.32 49.96
CA ALA A 52 6.96 -10.73 49.67
C ALA A 52 7.58 -10.90 48.27
N MET A 53 7.00 -10.22 47.27
CA MET A 53 7.53 -10.20 45.92
C MET A 53 8.93 -9.60 45.85
N GLN A 54 9.16 -8.50 46.58
CA GLN A 54 10.46 -7.84 46.65
C GLN A 54 11.54 -8.74 47.26
N GLN A 55 11.24 -9.39 48.40
CA GLN A 55 12.17 -10.32 49.04
C GLN A 55 12.53 -11.50 48.13
N ALA A 56 11.52 -12.10 47.51
CA ALA A 56 11.73 -13.22 46.57
C ALA A 56 12.54 -12.79 45.32
N ALA A 57 12.26 -11.63 44.76
CA ALA A 57 13.01 -11.09 43.63
C ALA A 57 14.49 -10.84 43.99
N GLN A 58 14.75 -10.22 45.14
CA GLN A 58 16.10 -9.94 45.64
C GLN A 58 16.90 -11.22 45.89
N ALA A 59 16.28 -12.26 46.43
CA ALA A 59 16.90 -13.56 46.64
C ALA A 59 17.36 -14.21 45.32
N LEU A 60 16.75 -13.85 44.19
CA LEU A 60 17.08 -14.32 42.84
C LEU A 60 17.98 -13.35 42.05
N GLY A 61 18.46 -12.28 42.71
CA GLY A 61 19.28 -11.25 42.07
C GLY A 61 18.55 -10.27 41.17
N LEU A 62 17.20 -10.28 41.18
CA LEU A 62 16.36 -9.34 40.44
C LEU A 62 16.19 -8.04 41.24
N LYS A 63 16.29 -6.89 40.55
CA LYS A 63 15.84 -5.62 41.13
C LYS A 63 14.32 -5.55 41.13
N PHE A 64 13.75 -5.02 42.20
CA PHE A 64 12.29 -4.88 42.34
C PHE A 64 11.90 -3.43 42.62
N ALA A 65 10.83 -2.97 41.94
CA ALA A 65 10.24 -1.67 42.17
C ALA A 65 8.71 -1.79 42.33
N TYR A 66 8.14 -1.01 43.25
CA TYR A 66 6.69 -0.93 43.45
C TYR A 66 6.18 0.44 43.00
N LEU A 67 5.34 0.45 41.98
CA LEU A 67 4.73 1.65 41.41
C LEU A 67 3.24 1.36 41.12
N PRO A 68 2.36 1.38 42.16
CA PRO A 68 0.98 0.97 42.00
C PRO A 68 0.17 1.92 41.10
N VAL A 69 -0.62 1.34 40.19
CA VAL A 69 -1.51 2.06 39.27
C VAL A 69 -2.94 1.61 39.51
N GLN A 70 -3.82 2.55 39.76
CA GLN A 70 -5.24 2.29 40.00
C GLN A 70 -5.97 1.90 38.70
N THR A 71 -7.16 1.31 38.84
CA THR A 71 -8.00 0.92 37.69
C THR A 71 -8.50 2.12 36.86
N THR A 72 -8.48 3.32 37.43
CA THR A 72 -8.82 4.59 36.79
C THR A 72 -7.77 5.04 35.75
N GLY A 73 -6.61 4.40 35.73
CA GLY A 73 -5.53 4.67 34.75
C GLY A 73 -4.25 5.25 35.38
N ALA A 74 -3.23 5.42 34.55
CA ALA A 74 -1.95 6.00 34.96
C ALA A 74 -1.99 7.52 34.98
N THR A 75 -1.39 8.14 36.03
CA THR A 75 -1.26 9.59 36.13
C THR A 75 0.07 10.07 35.50
N PRO A 76 0.18 11.37 35.12
CA PRO A 76 1.45 11.95 34.66
C PRO A 76 2.60 11.80 35.66
N GLU A 77 2.31 11.90 36.96
CA GLU A 77 3.29 11.73 38.03
C GLU A 77 3.82 10.29 38.06
N GLN A 78 2.94 9.29 37.94
CA GLN A 78 3.35 7.89 37.85
C GLN A 78 4.17 7.60 36.62
N ALA A 79 3.85 8.24 35.47
CA ALA A 79 4.64 8.14 34.26
C ALA A 79 6.05 8.75 34.46
N GLN A 80 6.17 9.86 35.17
CA GLN A 80 7.46 10.45 35.53
C GLN A 80 8.26 9.55 36.48
N GLN A 81 7.59 8.95 37.47
CA GLN A 81 8.22 7.98 38.37
C GLN A 81 8.72 6.73 37.63
N LEU A 82 7.92 6.19 36.71
CA LEU A 82 8.39 5.08 35.89
C LEU A 82 9.59 5.45 35.04
N ARG A 83 9.63 6.65 34.46
CA ARG A 83 10.83 7.14 33.72
C ARG A 83 12.09 7.12 34.59
N ALA A 84 12.01 7.65 35.80
CA ALA A 84 13.11 7.64 36.75
C ALA A 84 13.57 6.20 37.07
N LEU A 85 12.63 5.32 37.39
CA LEU A 85 12.91 3.90 37.64
C LEU A 85 13.59 3.21 36.44
N LEU A 86 13.11 3.45 35.23
CA LEU A 86 13.68 2.85 34.02
C LEU A 86 15.11 3.35 33.68
N SER A 87 15.53 4.51 34.22
CA SER A 87 16.91 5.00 34.10
C SER A 87 17.86 4.31 35.08
N GLU A 88 17.35 3.74 36.16
CA GLU A 88 18.14 3.13 37.24
C GLU A 88 18.09 1.58 37.21
N LEU A 89 16.98 1.01 36.75
CA LEU A 89 16.78 -0.43 36.75
C LEU A 89 17.57 -1.15 35.66
N PRO A 90 18.31 -2.21 36.00
CA PRO A 90 18.95 -3.09 35.01
C PRO A 90 17.93 -3.70 34.04
N ARG A 91 18.29 -3.77 32.77
CA ARG A 91 17.44 -4.31 31.69
C ARG A 91 17.81 -5.73 31.34
N PRO A 92 16.86 -6.55 30.80
CA PRO A 92 15.46 -6.23 30.52
C PRO A 92 14.59 -6.18 31.78
N VAL A 93 13.51 -5.36 31.75
CA VAL A 93 12.54 -5.15 32.82
C VAL A 93 11.25 -5.88 32.47
N LEU A 94 10.66 -6.61 33.43
CA LEU A 94 9.29 -7.08 33.37
C LEU A 94 8.41 -6.26 34.32
N ALA A 95 7.30 -5.71 33.82
CA ALA A 95 6.30 -5.09 34.66
C ALA A 95 5.01 -5.92 34.67
N TYR A 96 4.32 -5.94 35.82
CA TYR A 96 3.06 -6.67 35.92
C TYR A 96 1.97 -5.89 36.65
N CYS A 97 0.74 -6.17 36.28
CA CYS A 97 -0.46 -5.75 37.01
C CYS A 97 -1.49 -6.88 36.97
N ARG A 98 -2.78 -6.61 37.16
CA ARG A 98 -3.81 -7.66 37.10
C ARG A 98 -3.81 -8.43 35.75
N THR A 99 -3.69 -7.73 34.62
CA THR A 99 -3.78 -8.28 33.25
C THR A 99 -2.62 -7.89 32.34
N GLY A 100 -1.67 -7.07 32.80
CA GLY A 100 -0.61 -6.47 31.99
C GLY A 100 -0.98 -5.13 31.36
N ASN A 101 -2.26 -4.80 31.23
CA ASN A 101 -2.70 -3.59 30.51
C ASN A 101 -2.26 -2.28 31.17
N ARG A 102 -2.41 -2.15 32.50
CA ARG A 102 -1.97 -0.94 33.23
C ARG A 102 -0.47 -0.71 33.10
N SER A 103 0.32 -1.78 33.19
CA SER A 103 1.77 -1.72 32.99
C SER A 103 2.15 -1.29 31.58
N SER A 104 1.43 -1.77 30.56
CA SER A 104 1.59 -1.37 29.16
C SER A 104 1.26 0.12 28.97
N THR A 105 0.09 0.55 29.43
CA THR A 105 -0.35 1.95 29.30
C THR A 105 0.57 2.90 30.07
N LEU A 106 1.00 2.53 31.29
CA LEU A 106 1.94 3.35 32.05
C LEU A 106 3.28 3.50 31.32
N TYR A 107 3.78 2.41 30.72
CA TYR A 107 5.02 2.46 29.92
C TYR A 107 4.85 3.35 28.67
N GLU A 108 3.74 3.23 27.97
CA GLU A 108 3.43 4.10 26.83
C GLU A 108 3.45 5.58 27.25
N VAL A 109 2.75 5.95 28.30
CA VAL A 109 2.74 7.33 28.82
C VAL A 109 4.13 7.76 29.30
N ALA A 110 4.85 6.89 30.00
CA ALA A 110 6.19 7.17 30.49
C ALA A 110 7.22 7.38 29.36
N THR A 111 7.10 6.67 28.24
CA THR A 111 8.02 6.75 27.11
C THR A 111 7.64 7.78 26.06
N GLN A 112 6.39 8.25 26.05
CA GLN A 112 5.94 9.32 25.15
C GLN A 112 6.76 10.63 25.27
N GLY A 113 7.42 10.90 26.39
CA GLY A 113 8.26 12.09 26.61
C GLY A 113 9.75 11.93 26.30
N THR A 114 10.25 10.70 26.03
CA THR A 114 11.69 10.40 25.83
C THR A 114 12.05 10.10 24.38
N ARG A 115 11.07 9.85 23.50
CA ARG A 115 11.33 9.70 22.07
C ARG A 115 11.66 11.07 21.50
N THR A 116 12.88 11.25 21.01
CA THR A 116 13.28 12.46 20.30
C THR A 116 12.50 12.53 18.99
N VAL A 117 11.47 13.39 18.96
CA VAL A 117 10.73 13.66 17.74
C VAL A 117 11.62 14.49 16.82
N ARG A 118 11.97 13.94 15.67
CA ARG A 118 12.73 14.68 14.65
C ARG A 118 11.78 15.55 13.83
N PRO A 119 11.88 16.89 13.91
CA PRO A 119 10.94 17.78 13.23
C PRO A 119 11.32 17.98 11.77
N PHE A 120 10.30 17.98 10.90
CA PHE A 120 10.39 18.33 9.47
C PHE A 120 9.30 19.35 9.11
N ASP A 121 9.52 20.12 8.06
CA ASP A 121 8.46 20.95 7.48
C ASP A 121 7.41 20.06 6.82
N VAL A 122 7.87 19.07 6.05
CA VAL A 122 7.00 18.11 5.37
C VAL A 122 7.52 16.69 5.59
N VAL A 123 6.63 15.79 5.99
CA VAL A 123 6.88 14.35 5.95
C VAL A 123 6.08 13.74 4.81
N VAL A 124 6.73 12.92 3.98
CA VAL A 124 6.11 12.20 2.87
C VAL A 124 6.17 10.71 3.16
N VAL A 125 5.03 10.06 3.25
CA VAL A 125 4.91 8.61 3.45
C VAL A 125 4.82 7.92 2.10
N GLY A 126 5.82 7.10 1.79
CA GLY A 126 5.96 6.37 0.53
C GLY A 126 6.85 7.10 -0.49
N GLY A 127 7.93 6.43 -0.91
CA GLY A 127 8.87 6.88 -1.94
C GLY A 127 8.57 6.30 -3.33
N GLY A 128 7.30 5.96 -3.60
CA GLY A 128 6.84 5.57 -4.93
C GLY A 128 6.70 6.76 -5.89
N SER A 129 6.02 6.55 -7.01
CA SER A 129 5.83 7.56 -8.06
C SER A 129 5.28 8.89 -7.52
N ALA A 130 4.27 8.83 -6.65
CA ALA A 130 3.64 10.02 -6.09
C ALA A 130 4.56 10.74 -5.09
N GLY A 131 5.14 10.00 -4.13
CA GLY A 131 5.95 10.61 -3.07
C GLY A 131 7.22 11.28 -3.60
N ILE A 132 7.97 10.60 -4.49
CA ILE A 132 9.16 11.20 -5.11
C ILE A 132 8.79 12.43 -5.95
N SER A 133 7.73 12.33 -6.75
CA SER A 133 7.32 13.43 -7.62
C SER A 133 6.82 14.64 -6.84
N VAL A 134 6.02 14.44 -5.78
CA VAL A 134 5.54 15.57 -4.96
C VAL A 134 6.68 16.21 -4.18
N THR A 135 7.62 15.42 -3.68
CA THR A 135 8.83 15.92 -3.01
C THR A 135 9.66 16.79 -3.97
N ALA A 136 9.92 16.30 -5.19
CA ALA A 136 10.65 17.08 -6.20
C ALA A 136 9.92 18.36 -6.59
N SER A 137 8.58 18.31 -6.70
CA SER A 137 7.71 19.43 -7.01
C SER A 137 7.72 20.50 -5.90
N LEU A 138 7.69 20.07 -4.64
CA LEU A 138 7.78 20.98 -3.47
C LEU A 138 9.15 21.66 -3.37
N LEU A 139 10.25 20.91 -3.48
CA LEU A 139 11.61 21.46 -3.44
C LEU A 139 11.89 22.45 -4.57
N LYS A 140 11.20 22.30 -5.72
CA LYS A 140 11.27 23.28 -6.80
C LYS A 140 10.54 24.58 -6.46
N ARG A 141 9.46 24.52 -5.68
CA ARG A 141 8.69 25.69 -5.23
C ARG A 141 9.34 26.39 -4.04
N ASP A 142 9.90 25.60 -3.15
CA ASP A 142 10.59 26.09 -1.96
C ASP A 142 11.76 25.17 -1.60
N PRO A 143 12.98 25.49 -2.05
CA PRO A 143 14.19 24.70 -1.76
C PRO A 143 14.60 24.69 -0.28
N SER A 144 14.02 25.57 0.56
CA SER A 144 14.35 25.66 1.98
C SER A 144 13.60 24.61 2.84
N LEU A 145 12.62 23.93 2.28
CA LEU A 145 11.81 22.94 2.99
C LEU A 145 12.67 21.77 3.46
N ARG A 146 12.57 21.45 4.74
CA ARG A 146 13.13 20.22 5.31
C ARG A 146 12.12 19.08 5.12
N ILE A 147 12.35 18.24 4.11
CA ILE A 147 11.45 17.16 3.73
C ILE A 147 12.07 15.81 4.09
N ALA A 148 11.32 14.97 4.83
CA ALA A 148 11.62 13.55 5.00
C ALA A 148 10.72 12.70 4.09
N VAL A 149 11.31 11.72 3.41
CA VAL A 149 10.58 10.71 2.63
C VAL A 149 10.77 9.34 3.27
N ILE A 150 9.70 8.75 3.78
CA ILE A 150 9.69 7.42 4.40
C ILE A 150 9.47 6.38 3.31
N GLU A 151 10.48 5.56 3.03
CA GLU A 151 10.42 4.49 2.03
C GLU A 151 11.33 3.33 2.41
N PRO A 152 10.79 2.15 2.71
CA PRO A 152 11.59 0.98 3.09
C PRO A 152 12.36 0.35 1.91
N SER A 153 11.83 0.47 0.67
CA SER A 153 12.40 -0.18 -0.51
C SER A 153 13.67 0.51 -1.00
N THR A 154 14.66 -0.29 -1.34
CA THR A 154 15.89 0.17 -2.01
C THR A 154 15.76 0.26 -3.52
N GLU A 155 14.63 -0.21 -4.07
CA GLU A 155 14.34 -0.22 -5.50
C GLU A 155 13.07 0.57 -5.80
N HIS A 156 13.12 1.32 -6.87
CA HIS A 156 12.02 2.12 -7.40
C HIS A 156 11.61 1.62 -8.79
N TYR A 157 10.32 1.38 -9.00
CA TYR A 157 9.80 0.73 -10.18
C TYR A 157 8.93 1.64 -11.04
N TYR A 158 9.16 1.61 -12.35
CA TYR A 158 8.24 2.13 -13.37
C TYR A 158 7.20 1.06 -13.73
N GLN A 159 6.22 0.87 -12.87
CA GLN A 159 5.19 -0.18 -13.00
C GLN A 159 4.38 -0.15 -14.30
N PRO A 160 4.08 1.03 -14.94
CA PRO A 160 3.29 1.06 -16.18
C PRO A 160 3.89 0.28 -17.35
N ALA A 161 5.20 -0.01 -17.34
CA ALA A 161 5.86 -0.81 -18.38
C ALA A 161 5.70 -2.32 -18.19
N TRP A 162 5.32 -2.82 -17.02
CA TRP A 162 5.21 -4.28 -16.78
C TRP A 162 4.22 -4.97 -17.71
N THR A 163 3.17 -4.28 -18.16
CA THR A 163 2.27 -4.82 -19.20
C THR A 163 2.97 -4.99 -20.55
N LEU A 164 3.95 -4.15 -20.87
CA LEU A 164 4.77 -4.28 -22.09
C LEU A 164 5.83 -5.37 -21.95
N VAL A 165 6.41 -5.53 -20.74
CA VAL A 165 7.31 -6.65 -20.40
C VAL A 165 6.56 -7.97 -20.60
N ALA A 166 5.36 -8.09 -20.01
CA ALA A 166 4.50 -9.27 -20.14
C ALA A 166 4.06 -9.57 -21.59
N GLY A 167 4.10 -8.57 -22.47
CA GLY A 167 3.84 -8.70 -23.90
C GLY A 167 5.10 -8.78 -24.77
N GLY A 168 6.29 -8.94 -24.17
CA GLY A 168 7.57 -9.04 -24.91
C GLY A 168 7.94 -7.78 -25.71
N ALA A 169 7.56 -6.61 -25.21
CA ALA A 169 7.75 -5.32 -25.88
C ALA A 169 8.58 -4.31 -25.07
N TYR A 170 9.11 -4.70 -23.93
CA TYR A 170 9.94 -3.85 -23.06
C TYR A 170 10.86 -4.71 -22.19
N ASP A 171 12.07 -4.21 -21.90
CA ASP A 171 13.00 -4.89 -21.00
C ASP A 171 12.61 -4.61 -19.54
N VAL A 172 12.56 -5.66 -18.71
CA VAL A 172 12.24 -5.55 -17.28
C VAL A 172 13.27 -4.72 -16.53
N ASN A 173 14.55 -4.81 -16.90
CA ASN A 173 15.64 -4.07 -16.28
C ASN A 173 15.51 -2.54 -16.45
N ASP A 174 14.88 -2.10 -17.55
CA ASP A 174 14.62 -0.67 -17.77
C ASP A 174 13.48 -0.13 -16.89
N THR A 175 12.77 -1.01 -16.17
CA THR A 175 11.66 -0.64 -15.30
C THR A 175 12.05 -0.41 -13.83
N VAL A 176 13.30 -0.63 -13.48
CA VAL A 176 13.79 -0.54 -12.08
C VAL A 176 15.01 0.37 -11.98
N ARG A 177 15.11 1.11 -10.90
CA ARG A 177 16.29 1.90 -10.52
C ARG A 177 16.46 1.87 -9.00
N PRO A 178 17.69 2.00 -8.48
CA PRO A 178 17.93 2.21 -7.05
C PRO A 178 17.17 3.44 -6.54
N THR A 179 16.44 3.31 -5.42
CA THR A 179 15.67 4.43 -4.81
C THR A 179 16.54 5.66 -4.56
N ARG A 180 17.80 5.46 -4.16
CA ARG A 180 18.76 6.56 -3.94
C ARG A 180 19.03 7.43 -5.17
N GLU A 181 18.92 6.86 -6.38
CA GLU A 181 19.19 7.58 -7.64
C GLU A 181 18.01 8.45 -8.09
N VAL A 182 16.82 8.11 -7.65
CA VAL A 182 15.59 8.83 -7.97
C VAL A 182 15.12 9.74 -6.83
N MET A 183 15.68 9.57 -5.62
CA MET A 183 15.37 10.42 -4.47
C MET A 183 15.76 11.87 -4.77
N PRO A 184 14.85 12.86 -4.60
CA PRO A 184 15.15 14.25 -4.86
C PRO A 184 16.28 14.78 -3.97
N LYS A 185 17.24 15.45 -4.57
CA LYS A 185 18.30 16.14 -3.82
C LYS A 185 17.67 17.21 -2.91
N GLY A 186 18.03 17.22 -1.64
CA GLY A 186 17.46 18.10 -0.62
C GLY A 186 16.39 17.46 0.24
N ALA A 187 15.90 16.26 -0.11
CA ALA A 187 15.07 15.45 0.79
C ALA A 187 15.91 14.44 1.57
N GLU A 188 15.51 14.17 2.80
CA GLU A 188 16.08 13.11 3.61
C GLU A 188 15.30 11.81 3.37
N TRP A 189 15.98 10.77 2.88
CA TRP A 189 15.39 9.44 2.75
C TRP A 189 15.49 8.69 4.07
N ILE A 190 14.33 8.37 4.66
CA ILE A 190 14.20 7.55 5.87
C ILE A 190 13.87 6.12 5.42
N LYS A 191 14.86 5.23 5.52
CA LYS A 191 14.72 3.82 5.13
C LYS A 191 14.03 3.03 6.24
N ALA A 192 12.73 3.26 6.40
CA ALA A 192 11.88 2.59 7.37
C ALA A 192 10.46 2.46 6.83
N SER A 193 9.66 1.59 7.44
CA SER A 193 8.22 1.52 7.19
C SER A 193 7.46 2.38 8.18
N LEU A 194 6.34 2.96 7.75
CA LEU A 194 5.38 3.59 8.64
C LEU A 194 4.72 2.52 9.51
N SER A 195 4.64 2.76 10.82
CA SER A 195 3.96 1.90 11.79
C SER A 195 2.59 2.45 12.20
N ALA A 196 2.49 3.77 12.42
CA ALA A 196 1.23 4.41 12.81
C ALA A 196 1.24 5.92 12.52
N PHE A 197 0.04 6.51 12.54
CA PHE A 197 -0.18 7.95 12.55
C PHE A 197 -0.59 8.42 13.94
N ALA A 198 -0.16 9.62 14.34
CA ALA A 198 -0.64 10.36 15.51
C ALA A 198 -0.94 11.80 15.09
N PRO A 199 -2.02 12.05 14.33
CA PRO A 199 -2.27 13.34 13.69
C PRO A 199 -2.49 14.48 14.68
N GLN A 200 -3.10 14.23 15.85
CA GLN A 200 -3.28 15.23 16.89
C GLN A 200 -1.94 15.75 17.45
N ARG A 201 -0.90 14.89 17.43
CA ARG A 201 0.47 15.24 17.85
C ARG A 201 1.33 15.74 16.66
N LYS A 202 0.79 15.69 15.44
CA LYS A 202 1.53 15.92 14.18
C LYS A 202 2.80 15.08 14.06
N VAL A 203 2.67 13.78 14.34
CA VAL A 203 3.77 12.82 14.36
C VAL A 203 3.37 11.57 13.58
N VAL A 204 4.35 10.97 12.90
CA VAL A 204 4.29 9.60 12.38
C VAL A 204 5.28 8.72 13.13
N LEU A 205 4.87 7.47 13.37
CA LEU A 205 5.67 6.46 14.05
C LEU A 205 6.24 5.49 13.01
N LEU A 206 7.51 5.14 13.14
CA LEU A 206 8.20 4.23 12.24
C LEU A 206 8.36 2.82 12.84
N SER A 207 8.66 1.85 11.99
CA SER A 207 8.83 0.44 12.38
C SER A 207 10.01 0.19 13.32
N ASP A 208 11.00 1.08 13.35
CA ASP A 208 12.14 1.06 14.28
C ASP A 208 11.85 1.76 15.62
N GLY A 209 10.62 2.23 15.82
CA GLY A 209 10.17 2.93 17.01
C GLY A 209 10.51 4.43 17.04
N SER A 210 11.19 4.98 16.03
CA SER A 210 11.44 6.42 15.94
C SER A 210 10.18 7.20 15.56
N GLU A 211 10.16 8.50 15.87
CA GLU A 211 9.05 9.40 15.60
C GLU A 211 9.52 10.59 14.74
N LEU A 212 8.77 10.90 13.69
CA LEU A 212 8.98 12.08 12.87
C LEU A 212 7.83 13.07 13.06
N GLY A 213 8.17 14.29 13.48
CA GLY A 213 7.23 15.41 13.58
C GLY A 213 7.12 16.13 12.24
N TYR A 214 5.93 16.65 11.94
CA TYR A 214 5.67 17.38 10.70
C TYR A 214 4.85 18.66 10.95
N GLN A 215 5.06 19.65 10.09
CA GLN A 215 4.11 20.76 9.94
C GLN A 215 3.02 20.36 8.93
N GLN A 216 3.41 19.70 7.84
CA GLN A 216 2.49 19.08 6.86
C GLN A 216 2.87 17.62 6.61
N LEU A 217 1.86 16.81 6.31
CA LEU A 217 2.02 15.39 5.98
C LEU A 217 1.46 15.11 4.59
N ILE A 218 2.19 14.34 3.78
CA ILE A 218 1.71 13.82 2.49
C ILE A 218 1.73 12.31 2.52
N VAL A 219 0.59 11.69 2.23
CA VAL A 219 0.42 10.23 2.33
C VAL A 219 0.33 9.61 0.93
N CYS A 220 1.37 8.87 0.52
CA CYS A 220 1.55 8.32 -0.82
C CYS A 220 2.04 6.85 -0.83
N PRO A 221 1.65 5.95 0.08
CA PRO A 221 2.19 4.59 0.15
C PRO A 221 1.68 3.68 -0.98
N GLY A 222 0.83 4.17 -1.87
CA GLY A 222 0.21 3.36 -2.90
C GLY A 222 -0.89 2.45 -2.35
N LEU A 223 -1.00 1.25 -2.94
CA LEU A 223 -1.95 0.22 -2.54
C LEU A 223 -1.26 -1.13 -2.36
N GLN A 224 -1.97 -2.05 -1.72
CA GLN A 224 -1.54 -3.43 -1.48
C GLN A 224 -2.30 -4.39 -2.40
N LEU A 225 -1.57 -5.33 -2.98
CA LEU A 225 -2.11 -6.45 -3.74
C LEU A 225 -2.42 -7.58 -2.74
N ALA A 226 -3.69 -7.95 -2.60
CA ALA A 226 -4.16 -8.93 -1.62
C ALA A 226 -4.17 -10.34 -2.22
N TRP A 227 -2.96 -10.92 -2.43
CA TRP A 227 -2.79 -12.26 -3.01
C TRP A 227 -3.43 -13.34 -2.14
N GLU A 228 -3.34 -13.18 -0.83
CA GLU A 228 -3.88 -14.04 0.21
C GLU A 228 -5.41 -14.21 0.17
N LYS A 229 -6.12 -13.29 -0.49
CA LYS A 229 -7.58 -13.37 -0.64
C LYS A 229 -8.06 -14.39 -1.68
N ILE A 230 -7.14 -14.96 -2.44
CA ILE A 230 -7.44 -16.04 -3.39
C ILE A 230 -6.76 -17.31 -2.86
N GLU A 231 -7.56 -18.26 -2.43
CA GLU A 231 -7.06 -19.52 -1.82
C GLU A 231 -6.08 -20.25 -2.74
N GLY A 232 -4.90 -20.63 -2.22
CA GLY A 232 -3.85 -21.35 -2.94
C GLY A 232 -3.07 -20.55 -3.99
N LEU A 233 -3.38 -19.25 -4.16
CA LEU A 233 -2.72 -18.44 -5.17
C LEU A 233 -1.25 -18.16 -4.85
N GLU A 234 -0.92 -17.85 -3.60
CA GLU A 234 0.47 -17.51 -3.21
C GLU A 234 1.42 -18.67 -3.48
N ASP A 235 0.98 -19.90 -3.24
CA ASP A 235 1.75 -21.11 -3.50
C ASP A 235 1.91 -21.41 -5.00
N ALA A 236 0.94 -21.02 -5.83
CA ALA A 236 0.94 -21.28 -7.26
C ALA A 236 1.64 -20.19 -8.08
N LEU A 237 1.75 -18.98 -7.53
CA LEU A 237 2.19 -17.80 -8.26
C LEU A 237 3.68 -17.91 -8.69
N GLY A 238 3.94 -17.70 -9.98
CA GLY A 238 5.28 -17.85 -10.58
C GLY A 238 5.64 -19.28 -11.00
N LYS A 239 4.72 -20.22 -10.91
CA LYS A 239 4.88 -21.65 -11.30
C LYS A 239 3.56 -22.21 -11.82
N HIS A 240 3.60 -23.43 -12.37
CA HIS A 240 2.41 -24.17 -12.86
C HIS A 240 1.57 -23.41 -13.91
N GLY A 241 2.12 -22.41 -14.58
CA GLY A 241 1.37 -21.58 -15.53
C GLY A 241 0.60 -20.42 -14.90
N VAL A 242 0.75 -20.16 -13.59
CA VAL A 242 0.07 -19.06 -12.87
C VAL A 242 0.98 -17.84 -12.79
N THR A 243 0.54 -16.70 -13.32
CA THR A 243 1.35 -15.48 -13.45
C THR A 243 0.55 -14.20 -13.26
N SER A 244 1.25 -13.06 -13.24
CA SER A 244 0.67 -11.73 -13.18
C SER A 244 1.60 -10.67 -13.77
N ASN A 245 1.05 -9.65 -14.41
CA ASN A 245 1.79 -8.46 -14.80
C ASN A 245 1.72 -7.34 -13.74
N TYR A 246 1.27 -7.64 -12.53
CA TYR A 246 1.20 -6.71 -11.40
C TYR A 246 2.41 -6.80 -10.45
N ARG A 247 3.35 -7.72 -10.73
CA ARG A 247 4.63 -7.83 -10.02
C ARG A 247 5.79 -7.80 -11.02
N HIS A 248 6.89 -7.16 -10.60
CA HIS A 248 8.10 -6.99 -11.42
C HIS A 248 8.71 -8.33 -11.85
N ASP A 249 8.85 -9.26 -10.92
CA ASP A 249 9.42 -10.59 -11.13
C ASP A 249 8.53 -11.54 -11.95
N LEU A 250 7.21 -11.30 -11.96
CA LEU A 250 6.26 -12.14 -12.70
C LEU A 250 5.97 -11.66 -14.12
N ALA A 251 6.21 -10.39 -14.41
CA ALA A 251 5.99 -9.88 -15.77
C ALA A 251 6.85 -10.59 -16.83
N PRO A 252 8.15 -10.90 -16.61
CA PRO A 252 8.94 -11.75 -17.50
C PRO A 252 8.38 -13.18 -17.62
N TYR A 253 7.93 -13.77 -16.52
CA TYR A 253 7.33 -15.11 -16.54
C TYR A 253 5.99 -15.12 -17.31
N THR A 254 5.21 -14.04 -17.26
CA THR A 254 4.03 -13.89 -18.13
C THR A 254 4.45 -13.98 -19.61
N TRP A 255 5.50 -13.28 -20.01
CA TRP A 255 5.99 -13.34 -21.38
C TRP A 255 6.53 -14.73 -21.76
N GLU A 256 7.20 -15.41 -20.85
CA GLU A 256 7.66 -16.78 -21.06
C GLU A 256 6.50 -17.73 -21.35
N LEU A 257 5.42 -17.67 -20.56
CA LEU A 257 4.21 -18.44 -20.79
C LEU A 257 3.55 -18.11 -22.13
N VAL A 258 3.40 -16.82 -22.42
CA VAL A 258 2.80 -16.35 -23.70
C VAL A 258 3.58 -16.86 -24.91
N ARG A 259 4.91 -16.74 -24.90
CA ARG A 259 5.74 -17.14 -26.04
C ARG A 259 5.86 -18.65 -26.21
N SER A 260 5.62 -19.43 -25.16
CA SER A 260 5.74 -20.90 -25.18
C SER A 260 4.43 -21.62 -25.46
N LEU A 261 3.28 -21.02 -25.13
CA LEU A 261 1.97 -21.64 -25.32
C LEU A 261 1.65 -21.82 -26.81
N ARG A 262 1.27 -23.03 -27.22
CA ARG A 262 0.94 -23.38 -28.60
C ARG A 262 -0.48 -23.89 -28.78
N GLY A 263 -1.19 -24.17 -27.69
CA GLY A 263 -2.55 -24.68 -27.64
C GLY A 263 -3.00 -24.80 -26.19
N GLY A 264 -4.26 -25.19 -25.98
CA GLY A 264 -4.82 -25.34 -24.64
C GLY A 264 -5.64 -24.14 -24.19
N LYS A 265 -5.71 -23.88 -22.87
CA LYS A 265 -6.60 -22.86 -22.29
C LYS A 265 -5.84 -21.77 -21.56
N ALA A 266 -6.04 -20.53 -21.98
CA ALA A 266 -5.49 -19.33 -21.34
C ALA A 266 -6.60 -18.54 -20.64
N LEU A 267 -6.52 -18.44 -19.31
CA LEU A 267 -7.46 -17.67 -18.49
C LEU A 267 -6.81 -16.35 -18.05
N PHE A 268 -7.57 -15.27 -18.18
CA PHE A 268 -7.23 -13.95 -17.67
C PHE A 268 -8.27 -13.52 -16.65
N THR A 269 -7.88 -12.78 -15.61
CA THR A 269 -8.81 -12.37 -14.56
C THR A 269 -8.73 -10.88 -14.26
N GLN A 270 -9.86 -10.32 -13.84
CA GLN A 270 -9.97 -8.96 -13.29
C GLN A 270 -10.90 -8.99 -12.08
N PRO A 271 -10.41 -8.62 -10.88
CA PRO A 271 -11.23 -8.56 -9.67
C PRO A 271 -12.19 -7.37 -9.69
N GLY A 272 -13.02 -7.27 -8.64
CA GLY A 272 -13.85 -6.09 -8.40
C GLY A 272 -13.03 -4.80 -8.21
N MET A 273 -13.67 -3.68 -8.50
CA MET A 273 -13.06 -2.36 -8.32
C MET A 273 -13.01 -1.97 -6.82
N PRO A 274 -12.08 -1.10 -6.42
CA PRO A 274 -11.08 -0.39 -7.23
C PRO A 274 -9.79 -1.21 -7.44
N ILE A 275 -9.19 -1.06 -8.63
CA ILE A 275 -7.86 -1.60 -8.93
C ILE A 275 -6.98 -0.54 -9.60
N LYS A 276 -5.65 -0.65 -9.40
CA LYS A 276 -4.74 0.20 -10.16
C LYS A 276 -4.77 -0.21 -11.63
N CYS A 277 -4.83 0.77 -12.52
CA CYS A 277 -4.82 0.57 -13.96
C CYS A 277 -5.81 -0.52 -14.44
N ALA A 278 -7.11 -0.29 -14.27
CA ALA A 278 -8.18 -1.23 -14.64
C ALA A 278 -8.10 -1.75 -16.09
N GLY A 279 -7.34 -1.10 -16.96
CA GLY A 279 -7.02 -1.61 -18.30
C GLY A 279 -5.81 -2.56 -18.34
N ALA A 280 -5.05 -2.80 -17.27
CA ALA A 280 -3.86 -3.64 -17.33
C ALA A 280 -4.16 -5.13 -17.56
N PRO A 281 -5.22 -5.73 -16.98
CA PRO A 281 -5.60 -7.11 -17.29
C PRO A 281 -5.89 -7.31 -18.76
N GLN A 282 -6.66 -6.39 -19.38
CA GLN A 282 -6.97 -6.42 -20.81
C GLN A 282 -5.73 -6.30 -21.70
N LYS A 283 -4.76 -5.47 -21.29
CA LYS A 283 -3.50 -5.34 -22.06
C LYS A 283 -2.72 -6.65 -22.09
N ALA A 284 -2.71 -7.40 -20.97
CA ALA A 284 -2.10 -8.73 -20.95
C ALA A 284 -2.80 -9.67 -21.94
N LEU A 285 -4.13 -9.72 -21.91
CA LEU A 285 -4.93 -10.51 -22.84
C LEU A 285 -4.66 -10.13 -24.31
N TYR A 286 -4.79 -8.85 -24.64
CA TYR A 286 -4.65 -8.40 -26.04
C TYR A 286 -3.24 -8.62 -26.60
N LEU A 287 -2.20 -8.34 -25.82
CA LEU A 287 -0.81 -8.56 -26.25
C LEU A 287 -0.50 -10.05 -26.42
N SER A 288 -1.06 -10.90 -25.55
CA SER A 288 -0.94 -12.35 -25.68
C SER A 288 -1.63 -12.86 -26.95
N CYS A 289 -2.88 -12.47 -27.17
CA CYS A 289 -3.63 -12.85 -28.37
C CYS A 289 -2.98 -12.34 -29.66
N ASP A 290 -2.46 -11.11 -29.68
CA ASP A 290 -1.74 -10.57 -30.83
C ASP A 290 -0.48 -11.36 -31.15
N HIS A 291 0.27 -11.77 -30.11
CA HIS A 291 1.42 -12.65 -30.28
C HIS A 291 1.01 -14.00 -30.85
N TRP A 292 0.03 -14.68 -30.27
CA TRP A 292 -0.45 -15.99 -30.73
C TRP A 292 -1.01 -15.95 -32.15
N ARG A 293 -1.74 -14.87 -32.50
CA ARG A 293 -2.22 -14.63 -33.86
C ARG A 293 -1.06 -14.51 -34.85
N LYS A 294 -0.03 -13.73 -34.52
CA LYS A 294 1.17 -13.54 -35.35
C LYS A 294 2.00 -14.81 -35.49
N GLN A 295 1.94 -15.70 -34.52
CA GLN A 295 2.59 -17.03 -34.57
C GLN A 295 1.72 -18.09 -35.26
N GLY A 296 0.47 -17.78 -35.63
CA GLY A 296 -0.44 -18.73 -36.26
C GLY A 296 -0.98 -19.81 -35.33
N VAL A 297 -0.90 -19.61 -33.99
CA VAL A 297 -1.32 -20.61 -32.99
C VAL A 297 -2.60 -20.20 -32.23
N LEU A 298 -3.13 -19.00 -32.45
CA LEU A 298 -4.28 -18.50 -31.70
C LEU A 298 -5.50 -19.41 -31.80
N GLU A 299 -5.75 -20.03 -32.94
CA GLU A 299 -6.88 -20.94 -33.16
C GLU A 299 -6.83 -22.22 -32.29
N ALA A 300 -5.63 -22.60 -31.85
CA ALA A 300 -5.43 -23.75 -30.96
C ALA A 300 -5.51 -23.38 -29.46
N ILE A 301 -5.69 -22.08 -29.14
CA ILE A 301 -5.72 -21.57 -27.76
C ILE A 301 -7.12 -21.05 -27.47
N SER A 302 -7.81 -21.67 -26.51
CA SER A 302 -9.06 -21.14 -25.95
C SER A 302 -8.74 -20.01 -24.98
N VAL A 303 -9.12 -18.78 -25.33
CA VAL A 303 -8.87 -17.58 -24.51
C VAL A 303 -10.11 -17.15 -23.79
N GLU A 304 -10.05 -16.98 -22.48
CA GLU A 304 -11.18 -16.54 -21.66
C GLU A 304 -10.76 -15.42 -20.70
N PHE A 305 -11.56 -14.35 -20.64
CA PHE A 305 -11.39 -13.26 -19.71
C PHE A 305 -12.52 -13.22 -18.69
N ASN A 306 -12.17 -13.50 -17.43
CA ASN A 306 -13.07 -13.53 -16.29
C ASN A 306 -13.03 -12.18 -15.57
N LEU A 307 -14.15 -11.49 -15.54
CA LEU A 307 -14.33 -10.18 -14.92
C LEU A 307 -15.31 -10.29 -13.76
N ALA A 308 -14.91 -9.88 -12.56
CA ALA A 308 -15.83 -9.80 -11.42
C ALA A 308 -16.92 -8.73 -11.63
N GLY A 309 -16.68 -7.74 -12.48
CA GLY A 309 -17.65 -6.70 -12.86
C GLY A 309 -18.54 -7.10 -14.03
N ALA A 310 -19.54 -6.25 -14.31
CA ALA A 310 -20.54 -6.46 -15.36
C ALA A 310 -20.16 -5.84 -16.72
N ALA A 311 -19.00 -5.18 -16.83
CA ALA A 311 -18.59 -4.48 -18.05
C ALA A 311 -17.12 -4.69 -18.37
N LEU A 312 -16.76 -4.68 -19.65
CA LEU A 312 -15.37 -4.83 -20.12
C LEU A 312 -14.49 -3.65 -19.68
N PHE A 313 -15.05 -2.45 -19.63
CA PHE A 313 -14.33 -1.24 -19.19
C PHE A 313 -15.29 -0.23 -18.57
N GLY A 314 -14.82 0.49 -17.53
CA GLY A 314 -15.68 1.40 -16.75
C GLY A 314 -16.14 2.67 -17.47
N VAL A 315 -15.58 2.99 -18.65
CA VAL A 315 -16.01 4.14 -19.48
C VAL A 315 -16.61 3.61 -20.78
N PRO A 316 -17.94 3.70 -20.95
CA PRO A 316 -18.67 3.06 -22.06
C PRO A 316 -18.16 3.43 -23.47
N THR A 317 -17.69 4.66 -23.66
CA THR A 317 -17.16 5.16 -24.95
C THR A 317 -16.03 4.28 -25.51
N PHE A 318 -15.24 3.63 -24.65
CA PHE A 318 -14.13 2.79 -25.07
C PHE A 318 -14.51 1.32 -25.26
N VAL A 319 -15.70 0.89 -24.85
CA VAL A 319 -16.12 -0.51 -24.97
C VAL A 319 -16.25 -0.96 -26.43
N PRO A 320 -16.93 -0.24 -27.36
CA PRO A 320 -17.07 -0.69 -28.74
C PRO A 320 -15.73 -0.91 -29.48
N PRO A 321 -14.72 -0.01 -29.41
CA PRO A 321 -13.44 -0.28 -30.04
C PRO A 321 -12.66 -1.42 -29.40
N LEU A 322 -12.84 -1.70 -28.10
CA LEU A 322 -12.23 -2.84 -27.43
C LEU A 322 -12.88 -4.16 -27.83
N MET A 323 -14.21 -4.19 -27.98
CA MET A 323 -14.94 -5.37 -28.42
C MET A 323 -14.52 -5.86 -29.80
N LYS A 324 -14.14 -4.96 -30.72
CA LYS A 324 -13.57 -5.36 -32.03
C LYS A 324 -12.33 -6.24 -31.88
N TYR A 325 -11.49 -6.00 -30.87
CA TYR A 325 -10.32 -6.83 -30.58
C TYR A 325 -10.70 -8.13 -29.87
N VAL A 326 -11.66 -8.09 -28.95
CA VAL A 326 -12.20 -9.30 -28.32
C VAL A 326 -12.71 -10.27 -29.39
N GLU A 327 -13.51 -9.78 -30.35
CA GLU A 327 -14.07 -10.54 -31.45
C GLU A 327 -12.97 -11.05 -32.40
N ALA A 328 -12.02 -10.17 -32.80
CA ALA A 328 -10.91 -10.53 -33.69
C ALA A 328 -9.97 -11.57 -33.08
N TYR A 329 -9.84 -11.61 -31.77
CA TYR A 329 -9.07 -12.61 -31.04
C TYR A 329 -9.89 -13.83 -30.60
N LYS A 330 -11.19 -13.84 -30.87
CA LYS A 330 -12.14 -14.89 -30.46
C LYS A 330 -12.09 -15.14 -28.95
N ALA A 331 -11.78 -14.10 -28.14
CA ALA A 331 -11.72 -14.20 -26.72
C ALA A 331 -13.12 -14.25 -26.11
N GLN A 332 -13.36 -15.18 -25.20
CA GLN A 332 -14.62 -15.30 -24.48
C GLN A 332 -14.60 -14.35 -23.27
N LEU A 333 -15.69 -13.64 -23.03
CA LEU A 333 -15.88 -12.79 -21.84
C LEU A 333 -16.83 -13.48 -20.87
N ALA A 334 -16.36 -13.67 -19.62
CA ALA A 334 -17.18 -14.16 -18.51
C ALA A 334 -17.33 -13.02 -17.50
N PHE A 335 -18.44 -12.32 -17.57
CA PHE A 335 -18.79 -11.27 -16.62
C PHE A 335 -19.33 -11.85 -15.32
N GLN A 336 -19.31 -11.05 -14.23
CA GLN A 336 -19.71 -11.46 -12.88
C GLN A 336 -18.98 -12.73 -12.41
N SER A 337 -17.76 -12.95 -12.90
CA SER A 337 -16.95 -14.15 -12.67
C SER A 337 -15.68 -13.78 -11.89
N ASN A 338 -15.70 -14.02 -10.58
CA ASN A 338 -14.64 -13.65 -9.66
C ASN A 338 -13.77 -14.85 -9.29
N LEU A 339 -12.47 -14.77 -9.52
CA LEU A 339 -11.52 -15.81 -9.10
C LEU A 339 -11.42 -15.86 -7.57
N VAL A 340 -11.58 -17.06 -6.98
CA VAL A 340 -11.56 -17.25 -5.53
C VAL A 340 -10.57 -18.31 -5.05
N LYS A 341 -10.14 -19.23 -5.94
CA LYS A 341 -9.22 -20.31 -5.58
C LYS A 341 -8.40 -20.75 -6.78
N VAL A 342 -7.15 -21.16 -6.52
CA VAL A 342 -6.23 -21.71 -7.51
C VAL A 342 -5.56 -22.97 -6.94
N ASP A 343 -5.56 -24.06 -7.72
CA ASP A 343 -4.73 -25.23 -7.51
C ASP A 343 -3.72 -25.30 -8.65
N GLY A 344 -2.50 -24.81 -8.40
CA GLY A 344 -1.45 -24.73 -9.40
C GLY A 344 -1.01 -26.09 -9.93
N PRO A 345 -0.66 -27.08 -9.08
CA PRO A 345 -0.27 -28.42 -9.50
C PRO A 345 -1.29 -29.10 -10.40
N ASN A 346 -2.58 -28.99 -10.10
CA ASN A 346 -3.66 -29.56 -10.90
C ASN A 346 -4.14 -28.63 -12.04
N LYS A 347 -3.55 -27.43 -12.19
CA LYS A 347 -3.92 -26.42 -13.18
C LYS A 347 -5.42 -26.13 -13.20
N THR A 348 -5.99 -25.91 -12.02
CA THR A 348 -7.42 -25.71 -11.82
C THR A 348 -7.68 -24.42 -11.06
N ALA A 349 -8.68 -23.66 -11.47
CA ALA A 349 -9.11 -22.43 -10.85
C ALA A 349 -10.62 -22.43 -10.61
N TRP A 350 -11.09 -21.84 -9.51
CA TRP A 350 -12.52 -21.75 -9.17
C TRP A 350 -12.95 -20.29 -9.17
N PHE A 351 -14.11 -20.09 -9.78
CA PHE A 351 -14.71 -18.77 -9.94
C PHE A 351 -16.10 -18.76 -9.29
N ASP A 352 -16.38 -17.77 -8.49
CA ASP A 352 -17.72 -17.47 -8.03
C ASP A 352 -18.40 -16.62 -9.12
N VAL A 353 -19.42 -17.20 -9.75
CA VAL A 353 -20.18 -16.59 -10.83
C VAL A 353 -21.54 -16.18 -10.31
N THR A 354 -21.85 -14.87 -10.39
CA THR A 354 -23.15 -14.34 -9.98
C THR A 354 -24.12 -14.38 -11.17
N GLY A 355 -25.21 -15.14 -11.03
CA GLY A 355 -26.26 -15.23 -12.03
C GLY A 355 -27.15 -13.96 -12.10
N ALA A 356 -28.01 -13.88 -13.09
CA ALA A 356 -28.97 -12.78 -13.24
C ALA A 356 -29.98 -12.69 -12.08
N ASP A 357 -30.22 -13.79 -11.38
CA ASP A 357 -31.04 -13.89 -10.17
C ASP A 357 -30.28 -13.50 -8.88
N GLY A 358 -29.00 -13.09 -8.99
CA GLY A 358 -28.13 -12.76 -7.86
C GLY A 358 -27.55 -13.97 -7.13
N GLN A 359 -27.88 -15.20 -7.54
CA GLN A 359 -27.30 -16.38 -6.94
C GLN A 359 -25.84 -16.57 -7.38
N VAL A 360 -24.99 -17.00 -6.44
CA VAL A 360 -23.58 -17.25 -6.70
C VAL A 360 -23.35 -18.76 -6.87
N THR A 361 -22.80 -19.14 -8.01
CA THR A 361 -22.43 -20.53 -8.31
C THR A 361 -20.93 -20.64 -8.46
N ARG A 362 -20.31 -21.62 -7.81
CA ARG A 362 -18.88 -21.89 -7.97
C ARG A 362 -18.62 -22.76 -9.19
N VAL A 363 -17.82 -22.23 -10.12
CA VAL A 363 -17.47 -22.88 -11.39
C VAL A 363 -16.00 -23.23 -11.40
N GLU A 364 -15.68 -24.50 -11.67
CA GLU A 364 -14.31 -24.98 -11.86
C GLU A 364 -13.89 -24.81 -13.33
N LYS A 365 -12.65 -24.32 -13.54
CA LYS A 365 -12.05 -24.17 -14.87
C LYS A 365 -10.62 -24.67 -14.87
N ARG A 366 -10.25 -25.48 -15.86
CA ARG A 366 -8.86 -25.87 -16.09
C ARG A 366 -8.15 -24.81 -16.93
N PHE A 367 -6.82 -24.72 -16.77
CA PHE A 367 -5.99 -23.79 -17.52
C PHE A 367 -4.62 -24.41 -17.84
N ASP A 368 -4.01 -23.94 -18.90
CA ASP A 368 -2.58 -24.11 -19.20
C ASP A 368 -1.80 -22.87 -18.83
N MET A 369 -2.43 -21.69 -18.97
CA MET A 369 -1.95 -20.39 -18.49
C MET A 369 -3.06 -19.67 -17.73
N LEU A 370 -2.75 -19.14 -16.55
CA LEU A 370 -3.63 -18.30 -15.76
C LEU A 370 -2.94 -16.97 -15.41
N HIS A 371 -3.42 -15.88 -15.99
CA HIS A 371 -2.99 -14.53 -15.62
C HIS A 371 -3.93 -13.96 -14.55
N VAL A 372 -3.40 -13.74 -13.35
CA VAL A 372 -4.18 -13.30 -12.19
C VAL A 372 -3.95 -11.83 -11.89
N VAL A 373 -5.04 -11.12 -11.62
CA VAL A 373 -5.02 -9.83 -10.91
C VAL A 373 -5.74 -10.03 -9.58
N PRO A 374 -5.08 -9.87 -8.43
CA PRO A 374 -5.69 -10.06 -7.13
C PRO A 374 -6.58 -8.87 -6.76
N PRO A 375 -7.48 -9.00 -5.77
CA PRO A 375 -8.11 -7.87 -5.12
C PRO A 375 -7.07 -6.88 -4.59
N GLN A 376 -7.45 -5.60 -4.53
CA GLN A 376 -6.55 -4.53 -4.11
C GLN A 376 -7.18 -3.71 -2.99
N GLN A 377 -6.34 -3.22 -2.09
CA GLN A 377 -6.76 -2.48 -0.90
C GLN A 377 -5.72 -1.45 -0.51
N ALA A 378 -6.09 -0.49 0.33
CA ALA A 378 -5.09 0.38 0.94
C ALA A 378 -4.21 -0.42 1.91
N PRO A 379 -2.95 -0.01 2.15
CA PRO A 379 -2.10 -0.65 3.15
C PRO A 379 -2.75 -0.71 4.53
N ASP A 380 -2.44 -1.75 5.30
CA ASP A 380 -3.05 -1.99 6.62
C ASP A 380 -2.92 -0.81 7.59
N VAL A 381 -1.77 -0.14 7.56
CA VAL A 381 -1.52 1.05 8.38
C VAL A 381 -2.49 2.20 8.07
N ILE A 382 -2.98 2.28 6.82
CA ILE A 382 -4.02 3.23 6.42
C ILE A 382 -5.38 2.74 6.90
N ARG A 383 -5.76 1.50 6.56
CA ARG A 383 -7.08 0.91 6.87
C ARG A 383 -7.43 0.90 8.36
N ARG A 384 -6.40 0.81 9.22
CA ARG A 384 -6.54 0.81 10.67
C ARG A 384 -6.42 2.19 11.30
N SER A 385 -6.12 3.22 10.50
CA SER A 385 -5.95 4.58 11.00
C SER A 385 -7.27 5.35 11.00
N GLU A 386 -7.35 6.38 11.82
CA GLU A 386 -8.44 7.34 11.80
C GLU A 386 -8.47 8.22 10.55
N LEU A 387 -7.44 8.13 9.68
CA LEU A 387 -7.34 8.87 8.43
C LEU A 387 -7.99 8.14 7.25
N ALA A 388 -8.55 6.95 7.49
CA ALA A 388 -9.25 6.18 6.48
C ALA A 388 -10.73 6.59 6.35
N ASP A 389 -11.26 6.48 5.13
CA ASP A 389 -12.69 6.51 4.86
C ASP A 389 -13.37 5.18 5.25
N SER A 390 -14.69 5.12 5.10
CA SER A 390 -15.49 3.93 5.43
C SER A 390 -15.15 2.70 4.59
N ALA A 391 -14.51 2.87 3.42
CA ALA A 391 -14.05 1.79 2.56
C ALA A 391 -12.58 1.38 2.84
N GLY A 392 -11.93 2.04 3.81
CA GLY A 392 -10.56 1.78 4.23
C GLY A 392 -9.49 2.46 3.36
N TRP A 393 -9.84 3.35 2.45
CA TRP A 393 -8.91 4.17 1.68
C TRP A 393 -8.58 5.46 2.44
N PHE A 394 -7.50 6.13 2.08
CA PHE A 394 -7.13 7.40 2.70
C PHE A 394 -8.17 8.49 2.34
N GLU A 395 -8.79 9.08 3.36
CA GLU A 395 -9.86 10.06 3.19
C GLU A 395 -9.32 11.40 2.68
N VAL A 396 -9.83 11.88 1.54
CA VAL A 396 -9.49 13.19 0.99
C VAL A 396 -10.70 13.85 0.33
N ASP A 397 -10.71 15.18 0.33
CA ASP A 397 -11.56 15.93 -0.60
C ASP A 397 -11.09 15.64 -2.04
N PRO A 398 -11.97 15.19 -2.95
CA PRO A 398 -11.58 14.71 -4.27
C PRO A 398 -11.00 15.81 -5.18
N ALA A 399 -11.25 17.07 -4.89
CA ALA A 399 -10.76 18.18 -5.67
C ALA A 399 -9.44 18.75 -5.12
N THR A 400 -9.30 18.91 -3.82
CA THR A 400 -8.11 19.52 -3.22
C THR A 400 -7.06 18.49 -2.80
N LEU A 401 -7.44 17.22 -2.68
CA LEU A 401 -6.62 16.11 -2.18
C LEU A 401 -6.14 16.31 -0.73
N GLN A 402 -6.82 17.18 0.01
CA GLN A 402 -6.61 17.48 1.40
C GLN A 402 -7.51 16.62 2.27
N HIS A 403 -7.03 16.18 3.43
CA HIS A 403 -7.85 15.45 4.39
C HIS A 403 -8.90 16.38 5.03
N PRO A 404 -10.20 16.01 5.08
CA PRO A 404 -11.26 16.91 5.52
C PRO A 404 -11.18 17.34 6.99
N ARG A 405 -10.63 16.49 7.87
CA ARG A 405 -10.51 16.74 9.31
C ARG A 405 -9.15 17.29 9.74
N TYR A 406 -8.10 17.09 8.94
CA TYR A 406 -6.72 17.50 9.23
C TYR A 406 -6.17 18.29 8.05
N PRO A 407 -6.35 19.62 8.04
CA PRO A 407 -6.04 20.45 6.89
C PRO A 407 -4.54 20.48 6.52
N GLU A 408 -3.67 20.12 7.44
CA GLU A 408 -2.23 19.97 7.18
C GLU A 408 -1.85 18.65 6.50
N ILE A 409 -2.82 17.74 6.28
CA ILE A 409 -2.57 16.41 5.71
C ILE A 409 -3.16 16.34 4.29
N PHE A 410 -2.34 15.89 3.35
CA PHE A 410 -2.71 15.64 1.97
C PHE A 410 -2.38 14.21 1.56
N ALA A 411 -2.96 13.74 0.46
CA ALA A 411 -2.55 12.49 -0.14
C ALA A 411 -2.51 12.57 -1.67
N ALA A 412 -1.75 11.67 -2.30
CA ALA A 412 -1.72 11.50 -3.75
C ALA A 412 -1.43 10.04 -4.13
N GLY A 413 -1.87 9.65 -5.31
CA GLY A 413 -1.67 8.31 -5.85
C GLY A 413 -2.77 7.33 -5.46
N ASP A 414 -2.41 6.06 -5.52
CA ASP A 414 -3.39 4.96 -5.45
C ASP A 414 -4.03 4.79 -4.06
N VAL A 415 -3.45 5.38 -3.02
CA VAL A 415 -4.00 5.33 -1.65
C VAL A 415 -5.26 6.15 -1.46
N CYS A 416 -5.50 7.18 -2.29
CA CYS A 416 -6.62 8.11 -2.13
C CYS A 416 -7.98 7.42 -2.30
N GLY A 417 -8.93 7.73 -1.41
CA GLY A 417 -10.33 7.31 -1.45
C GLY A 417 -11.15 8.02 -2.52
N THR A 418 -10.60 8.22 -3.72
CA THR A 418 -11.21 8.93 -4.83
C THR A 418 -11.60 7.98 -5.96
N SER A 419 -12.66 8.33 -6.71
CA SER A 419 -13.21 7.48 -7.77
C SER A 419 -12.46 7.55 -9.11
N ASN A 420 -11.36 8.32 -9.20
CA ASN A 420 -10.54 8.38 -10.41
C ASN A 420 -9.80 7.07 -10.68
N ALA A 421 -9.39 6.86 -11.92
CA ALA A 421 -8.53 5.74 -12.28
C ALA A 421 -7.16 5.84 -11.56
N LYS A 422 -6.80 4.83 -10.78
CA LYS A 422 -5.53 4.73 -10.06
C LYS A 422 -4.39 4.45 -11.05
N THR A 423 -3.74 5.51 -11.55
CA THR A 423 -2.72 5.45 -12.62
C THR A 423 -1.60 6.46 -12.40
N ALA A 424 -0.42 6.21 -12.97
CA ALA A 424 0.69 7.18 -12.97
C ALA A 424 0.32 8.50 -13.66
N ALA A 425 -0.61 8.48 -14.61
CA ALA A 425 -1.13 9.67 -15.27
C ALA A 425 -1.98 10.53 -14.33
N ALA A 426 -2.77 9.91 -13.44
CA ALA A 426 -3.48 10.59 -12.36
C ALA A 426 -2.49 11.24 -11.38
N VAL A 427 -1.50 10.47 -10.92
CA VAL A 427 -0.45 10.96 -10.02
C VAL A 427 0.24 12.21 -10.58
N ARG A 428 0.54 12.24 -11.87
CA ARG A 428 1.17 13.40 -12.53
C ARG A 428 0.43 14.72 -12.29
N LYS A 429 -0.92 14.70 -12.35
CA LYS A 429 -1.76 15.88 -12.08
C LYS A 429 -1.97 16.11 -10.58
N GLN A 430 -2.20 15.06 -9.83
CA GLN A 430 -2.41 15.14 -8.37
C GLN A 430 -1.21 15.76 -7.65
N VAL A 431 0.00 15.43 -8.06
CA VAL A 431 1.25 15.97 -7.49
C VAL A 431 1.29 17.49 -7.54
N VAL A 432 0.91 18.10 -8.67
CA VAL A 432 0.89 19.57 -8.83
C VAL A 432 -0.20 20.18 -7.96
N VAL A 433 -1.39 19.57 -7.91
CA VAL A 433 -2.47 20.03 -7.04
C VAL A 433 -2.04 20.02 -5.57
N VAL A 434 -1.46 18.93 -5.10
CA VAL A 434 -1.00 18.82 -3.70
C VAL A 434 0.13 19.81 -3.42
N ALA A 435 1.11 19.95 -4.33
CA ALA A 435 2.25 20.83 -4.11
C ALA A 435 1.84 22.30 -4.06
N ASP A 436 0.98 22.78 -4.99
CA ASP A 436 0.49 24.16 -5.00
C ASP A 436 -0.39 24.45 -3.78
N ASN A 437 -1.29 23.52 -3.43
CA ASN A 437 -2.19 23.68 -2.30
C ASN A 437 -1.43 23.69 -0.96
N LEU A 438 -0.44 22.80 -0.79
CA LEU A 438 0.39 22.77 0.41
C LEU A 438 1.19 24.07 0.58
N VAL A 439 1.82 24.57 -0.48
CA VAL A 439 2.56 25.83 -0.43
C VAL A 439 1.64 27.01 -0.13
N ALA A 440 0.43 27.04 -0.70
CA ALA A 440 -0.57 28.07 -0.39
C ALA A 440 -1.01 28.00 1.08
N LEU A 441 -1.30 26.81 1.59
CA LEU A 441 -1.65 26.59 3.00
C LEU A 441 -0.57 27.10 3.96
N ARG A 442 0.71 26.83 3.67
CA ARG A 442 1.84 27.35 4.48
C ARG A 442 1.90 28.86 4.54
N LYS A 443 1.42 29.53 3.51
CA LYS A 443 1.33 31.01 3.41
C LYS A 443 0.02 31.57 3.96
N GLY A 444 -0.87 30.74 4.50
CA GLY A 444 -2.20 31.16 4.94
C GLY A 444 -3.14 31.59 3.80
N ALA A 445 -2.85 31.15 2.56
CA ALA A 445 -3.63 31.50 1.38
C ALA A 445 -4.68 30.41 1.07
N VAL A 446 -5.69 30.78 0.28
CA VAL A 446 -6.70 29.86 -0.25
C VAL A 446 -6.04 28.83 -1.16
N LEU A 447 -6.53 27.59 -1.16
CA LEU A 447 -6.00 26.51 -2.00
C LEU A 447 -6.28 26.81 -3.49
N PRO A 448 -5.24 27.01 -4.34
CA PRO A 448 -5.42 27.52 -5.69
C PRO A 448 -5.75 26.47 -6.74
N LYS A 449 -5.54 25.18 -6.45
CA LYS A 449 -5.65 24.10 -7.44
C LYS A 449 -6.73 23.10 -7.07
N ARG A 450 -7.40 22.61 -8.11
CA ARG A 450 -8.41 21.55 -8.01
C ARG A 450 -8.09 20.43 -8.99
N TYR A 451 -8.19 19.20 -8.55
CA TYR A 451 -8.03 18.00 -9.36
C TYR A 451 -9.36 17.65 -10.04
N ASP A 452 -9.32 17.39 -11.34
CA ASP A 452 -10.47 17.09 -12.19
C ASP A 452 -10.80 15.58 -12.30
N GLY A 453 -10.16 14.75 -11.46
CA GLY A 453 -10.33 13.30 -11.52
C GLY A 453 -9.60 12.63 -12.69
N TYR A 454 -8.77 13.36 -13.43
CA TYR A 454 -8.06 12.87 -14.61
C TYR A 454 -7.29 11.58 -14.32
N GLY A 455 -7.49 10.59 -15.17
CA GLY A 455 -6.68 9.40 -15.28
C GLY A 455 -6.51 9.00 -16.73
N SER A 456 -5.51 8.21 -17.01
CA SER A 456 -5.29 7.68 -18.36
C SER A 456 -4.92 6.21 -18.31
N CYS A 457 -5.60 5.43 -19.14
CA CYS A 457 -5.29 4.04 -19.44
C CYS A 457 -4.90 3.92 -20.91
N PRO A 458 -3.61 3.97 -21.26
CA PRO A 458 -3.17 3.65 -22.63
C PRO A 458 -3.40 2.16 -22.92
N LEU A 459 -4.59 1.82 -23.44
CA LEU A 459 -5.04 0.45 -23.70
C LEU A 459 -4.31 -0.12 -24.91
N THR A 460 -3.34 -0.98 -24.65
CA THR A 460 -2.55 -1.65 -25.69
C THR A 460 -3.39 -2.80 -26.26
N VAL A 461 -3.89 -2.63 -27.46
CA VAL A 461 -4.79 -3.60 -28.11
C VAL A 461 -4.08 -4.58 -29.05
N GLU A 462 -2.90 -4.22 -29.53
CA GLU A 462 -1.94 -5.08 -30.23
C GLU A 462 -0.53 -4.47 -30.10
N LYS A 463 0.51 -5.22 -30.37
CA LYS A 463 1.87 -4.68 -30.44
C LYS A 463 1.97 -3.65 -31.56
N GLY A 464 2.19 -2.39 -31.21
CA GLY A 464 2.24 -1.26 -32.12
C GLY A 464 0.99 -0.38 -32.14
N LYS A 465 -0.10 -0.73 -31.43
CA LYS A 465 -1.29 0.12 -31.37
C LYS A 465 -1.89 0.26 -29.97
N VAL A 466 -2.27 1.48 -29.63
CA VAL A 466 -2.85 1.85 -28.34
C VAL A 466 -4.09 2.72 -28.54
N ILE A 467 -5.16 2.43 -27.82
CA ILE A 467 -6.28 3.33 -27.57
C ILE A 467 -5.92 4.17 -26.34
N LEU A 468 -5.84 5.48 -26.50
CA LEU A 468 -5.48 6.40 -25.42
C LEU A 468 -6.73 6.81 -24.66
N ALA A 469 -7.15 5.99 -23.70
CA ALA A 469 -8.31 6.28 -22.87
C ALA A 469 -7.93 7.28 -21.76
N GLU A 470 -8.44 8.51 -21.86
CA GLU A 470 -8.23 9.61 -20.93
C GLU A 470 -9.59 10.12 -20.45
N PHE A 471 -9.81 10.10 -19.14
CA PHE A 471 -11.10 10.44 -18.54
C PHE A 471 -10.93 10.91 -17.10
N GLY A 472 -11.92 11.66 -16.62
CA GLY A 472 -12.01 12.17 -15.26
C GLY A 472 -13.17 11.54 -14.47
N TYR A 473 -13.57 12.23 -13.42
CA TYR A 473 -14.71 11.82 -12.59
C TYR A 473 -15.97 11.60 -13.45
N GLY A 474 -16.77 10.60 -13.07
CA GLY A 474 -17.98 10.23 -13.81
C GLY A 474 -17.75 9.72 -15.24
N GLY A 475 -16.51 9.44 -15.64
CA GLY A 475 -16.17 8.99 -17.00
C GLY A 475 -16.13 10.12 -18.04
N LYS A 476 -16.14 11.39 -17.62
CA LYS A 476 -15.98 12.57 -18.49
C LYS A 476 -14.70 12.44 -19.30
N LEU A 477 -14.78 12.51 -20.62
CA LEU A 477 -13.62 12.40 -21.49
C LEU A 477 -12.74 13.66 -21.35
N LEU A 478 -11.44 13.45 -21.08
CA LEU A 478 -10.45 14.50 -20.89
C LEU A 478 -9.22 14.29 -21.78
N PRO A 479 -9.37 14.23 -23.11
CA PRO A 479 -8.26 13.94 -24.01
C PRO A 479 -7.20 15.05 -23.92
N THR A 480 -5.93 14.66 -23.79
CA THR A 480 -4.78 15.56 -23.81
C THR A 480 -4.53 16.09 -25.24
N PHE A 481 -4.80 15.28 -26.24
CA PHE A 481 -4.56 15.62 -27.66
C PHE A 481 -5.86 15.77 -28.42
N PRO A 482 -5.93 16.68 -29.43
CA PRO A 482 -7.13 16.93 -30.23
C PRO A 482 -7.37 15.82 -31.27
N MET A 483 -7.43 14.57 -30.81
CA MET A 483 -7.61 13.39 -31.63
C MET A 483 -8.75 12.53 -31.06
N ASN A 484 -9.43 11.79 -31.95
CA ASN A 484 -10.42 10.82 -31.47
C ASN A 484 -9.74 9.76 -30.58
N PRO A 485 -10.04 9.70 -29.27
CA PRO A 485 -9.36 8.83 -28.32
C PRO A 485 -9.76 7.34 -28.46
N THR A 486 -10.84 7.04 -29.23
CA THR A 486 -11.32 5.65 -29.41
C THR A 486 -10.58 4.91 -30.55
N VAL A 487 -9.78 5.62 -31.35
CA VAL A 487 -9.06 5.05 -32.50
C VAL A 487 -7.70 4.51 -32.05
N PRO A 488 -7.41 3.22 -32.27
CA PRO A 488 -6.08 2.65 -31.98
C PRO A 488 -5.00 3.27 -32.89
N ARG A 489 -3.91 3.78 -32.30
CA ARG A 489 -2.87 4.52 -33.05
C ARG A 489 -1.46 4.01 -32.78
N LYS A 490 -0.62 4.04 -33.82
CA LYS A 490 0.85 3.80 -33.70
C LYS A 490 1.54 4.94 -32.94
N SER A 491 1.08 6.19 -33.11
CA SER A 491 1.62 7.34 -32.35
C SER A 491 1.38 7.20 -30.85
N ALA A 492 0.22 6.67 -30.44
CA ALA A 492 -0.06 6.39 -29.04
C ALA A 492 0.78 5.21 -28.50
N TRP A 493 1.15 4.26 -29.35
CA TRP A 493 2.13 3.23 -28.99
C TRP A 493 3.52 3.85 -28.74
N PHE A 494 4.01 4.69 -29.66
CA PHE A 494 5.29 5.38 -29.48
C PHE A 494 5.28 6.23 -28.19
N LEU A 495 4.20 6.96 -27.96
CA LEU A 495 4.00 7.69 -26.70
C LEU A 495 4.16 6.75 -25.49
N LYS A 496 3.41 5.61 -25.47
CA LYS A 496 3.41 4.68 -24.34
C LYS A 496 4.75 3.96 -24.15
N ALA A 497 5.34 3.46 -25.22
CA ALA A 497 6.51 2.57 -25.12
C ALA A 497 7.84 3.34 -25.02
N THR A 498 7.88 4.60 -25.44
CA THR A 498 9.12 5.39 -25.53
C THR A 498 9.04 6.69 -24.72
N LEU A 499 8.04 7.54 -25.00
CA LEU A 499 8.02 8.87 -24.41
C LEU A 499 7.57 8.87 -22.95
N LEU A 500 6.55 8.10 -22.56
CA LEU A 500 6.08 8.05 -21.18
C LEU A 500 7.12 7.51 -20.19
N PRO A 501 7.91 6.44 -20.48
CA PRO A 501 9.04 6.07 -19.64
C PRO A 501 10.07 7.18 -19.47
N TRP A 502 10.42 7.86 -20.57
CA TRP A 502 11.35 9.00 -20.52
C TRP A 502 10.79 10.16 -19.70
N PHE A 503 9.51 10.55 -19.90
CA PHE A 503 8.82 11.55 -19.10
C PHE A 503 8.78 11.19 -17.62
N TYR A 504 8.61 9.93 -17.30
CA TYR A 504 8.62 9.45 -15.91
C TYR A 504 10.00 9.71 -15.26
N TRP A 505 11.05 9.12 -15.84
CA TRP A 505 12.39 9.18 -15.25
C TRP A 505 13.04 10.57 -15.31
N GLN A 506 12.85 11.31 -16.40
CA GLN A 506 13.51 12.61 -16.61
C GLN A 506 12.61 13.81 -16.34
N GLY A 507 11.31 13.61 -16.23
CA GLY A 507 10.32 14.66 -15.99
C GLY A 507 9.70 14.55 -14.61
N MET A 508 8.76 13.65 -14.47
CA MET A 508 7.89 13.55 -13.29
C MET A 508 8.67 13.38 -11.97
N LEU A 509 9.62 12.43 -11.90
CA LEU A 509 10.44 12.22 -10.70
C LEU A 509 11.42 13.37 -10.39
N LYS A 510 11.62 14.30 -11.33
CA LYS A 510 12.48 15.48 -11.17
C LYS A 510 11.69 16.78 -11.02
N GLY A 511 10.40 16.70 -10.73
CA GLY A 511 9.53 17.86 -10.53
C GLY A 511 9.30 18.70 -11.79
N ARG A 512 9.48 18.11 -13.00
CA ARG A 512 9.12 18.79 -14.25
C ARG A 512 7.67 18.50 -14.58
N GLU A 513 6.85 19.54 -14.56
CA GLU A 513 5.40 19.45 -14.57
C GLU A 513 4.84 19.61 -15.99
N TRP A 514 5.11 18.64 -16.85
CA TRP A 514 4.62 18.64 -18.22
C TRP A 514 3.20 18.04 -18.31
N LEU A 515 2.32 18.71 -19.03
CA LEU A 515 0.94 18.28 -19.28
C LEU A 515 0.17 18.01 -17.97
N THR A 516 0.32 18.89 -16.98
CA THR A 516 -0.25 18.75 -15.64
C THR A 516 -1.48 19.59 -15.38
N ASP A 517 -1.84 20.49 -16.30
CA ASP A 517 -2.99 21.36 -16.11
C ASP A 517 -4.28 20.56 -15.98
N CYS A 518 -5.02 20.80 -14.92
CA CYS A 518 -6.39 20.33 -14.75
C CYS A 518 -7.29 21.27 -15.55
N LYS A 519 -8.25 20.69 -16.26
CA LYS A 519 -9.24 21.50 -16.98
C LYS A 519 -10.21 22.07 -15.94
N PRO A 520 -10.50 23.39 -15.94
CA PRO A 520 -11.58 23.91 -15.12
C PRO A 520 -12.90 23.26 -15.53
N ASP A 521 -13.81 23.15 -14.57
CA ASP A 521 -15.17 22.60 -14.81
C ASP A 521 -15.97 23.54 -15.72
#